data_eacf1041caeddd17cd6503cca78f12a0
#
_entry.id   eacf1041caeddd17cd6503cca78f12a0
#
_cell.length_a   1.000
_cell.length_b   1.000
_cell.length_c   1.000
_cell.angle_alpha   90.00
_cell.angle_beta   90.00
_cell.angle_gamma   90.00
#
_symmetry.space_group_name_H-M   'P 1'
#
loop_
_entity.id
_entity.type
_entity.pdbx_description
1 polymer ?
#
loop_
_entity_poly.entity_id
_entity_poly.type
_entity_poly.pdbx_seq_one_letter_code
_entity_poly.pdbx_strand_id
1 'polypeptide(L)'
;MVIFRVRITAPIVFAGNIAKQILKQKGIVVGAHILSIGNVKDERFPYNVDETLLSSLSQKHYPTIKEDVFEKMEATILKAKENLDSVGGKVECVALHVPAGIGEPFFDSLESHLSSLMFSIPAVKSVSFGDGEMIDQMLGSEANDCYYYDENGDVKTSSNHNGVLQGNYQWNACELYSD
;
A
#
# COMPACT_ATOMS: atom_id res chain seq x y z
N MET A 1 -20.28 6.49 17.96
CA MET A 1 -19.64 5.32 17.25
C MET A 1 -18.14 5.50 17.01
N VAL A 2 -17.59 6.71 17.12
CA VAL A 2 -16.17 7.04 16.90
C VAL A 2 -15.23 6.48 17.97
N ILE A 3 -15.65 6.43 19.24
CA ILE A 3 -14.80 6.00 20.37
C ILE A 3 -14.38 4.51 20.29
N PHE A 4 -15.16 3.67 19.63
CA PHE A 4 -14.81 2.25 19.45
C PHE A 4 -13.67 2.04 18.43
N ARG A 5 -13.53 2.91 17.45
CA ARG A 5 -12.53 2.78 16.36
C ARG A 5 -11.11 3.02 16.89
N VAL A 6 -10.89 4.10 17.63
CA VAL A 6 -9.56 4.45 18.16
C VAL A 6 -9.03 3.38 19.13
N ARG A 7 -9.90 2.79 19.96
CA ARG A 7 -9.49 1.76 20.94
C ARG A 7 -9.04 0.45 20.30
N ILE A 8 -9.59 0.10 19.13
CA ILE A 8 -9.21 -1.12 18.38
C ILE A 8 -7.96 -0.87 17.53
N THR A 9 -7.82 0.31 16.95
CA THR A 9 -6.71 0.64 16.06
C THR A 9 -5.37 0.70 16.78
N ALA A 10 -5.30 1.25 17.98
CA ALA A 10 -4.06 1.37 18.72
C ALA A 10 -3.36 0.01 19.01
N PRO A 11 -4.04 -1.04 19.49
CA PRO A 11 -3.45 -2.37 19.62
C PRO A 11 -2.99 -2.99 18.30
N ILE A 12 -3.72 -2.75 17.19
CA ILE A 12 -3.34 -3.24 15.85
C ILE A 12 -2.04 -2.58 15.41
N VAL A 13 -1.91 -1.26 15.57
CA VAL A 13 -0.68 -0.51 15.25
C VAL A 13 0.49 -1.00 16.10
N PHE A 14 0.28 -1.24 17.38
CA PHE A 14 1.31 -1.77 18.26
C PHE A 14 1.79 -3.16 17.82
N ALA A 15 0.87 -4.09 17.56
CA ALA A 15 1.18 -5.43 17.08
C ALA A 15 1.86 -5.37 15.70
N GLY A 16 1.38 -4.51 14.80
CA GLY A 16 1.97 -4.28 13.48
C GLY A 16 3.41 -3.78 13.55
N ASN A 17 3.74 -2.89 14.50
CA ASN A 17 5.11 -2.45 14.71
C ASN A 17 6.05 -3.58 15.17
N ILE A 18 5.58 -4.48 16.03
CA ILE A 18 6.36 -5.66 16.44
C ILE A 18 6.56 -6.58 15.22
N ALA A 19 5.50 -6.87 14.48
CA ALA A 19 5.56 -7.71 13.28
C ALA A 19 6.53 -7.12 12.23
N LYS A 20 6.50 -5.79 12.02
CA LYS A 20 7.40 -5.07 11.11
C LYS A 20 8.88 -5.25 11.51
N GLN A 21 9.19 -5.22 12.80
CA GLN A 21 10.55 -5.47 13.31
C GLN A 21 10.99 -6.93 13.07
N ILE A 22 10.11 -7.89 13.27
CA ILE A 22 10.38 -9.31 13.01
C ILE A 22 10.62 -9.55 11.51
N LEU A 23 9.79 -8.96 10.65
CA LEU A 23 9.94 -9.04 9.20
C LEU A 23 11.28 -8.44 8.75
N LYS A 24 11.68 -7.30 9.32
CA LYS A 24 12.97 -6.67 9.02
C LYS A 24 14.16 -7.57 9.38
N GLN A 25 14.09 -8.33 10.49
CA GLN A 25 15.12 -9.31 10.85
C GLN A 25 15.21 -10.47 9.84
N LYS A 26 14.15 -10.73 9.10
CA LYS A 26 14.08 -11.71 8.01
C LYS A 26 14.44 -11.11 6.64
N GLY A 27 14.84 -9.84 6.59
CA GLY A 27 15.18 -9.13 5.36
C GLY A 27 13.96 -8.58 4.61
N ILE A 28 12.74 -8.73 5.14
CA ILE A 28 11.52 -8.20 4.51
C ILE A 28 11.28 -6.78 5.00
N VAL A 29 11.15 -5.83 4.08
CA VAL A 29 10.91 -4.41 4.38
C VAL A 29 9.51 -4.02 3.96
N VAL A 30 8.71 -3.47 4.89
CA VAL A 30 7.34 -3.02 4.63
C VAL A 30 7.26 -1.52 4.79
N GLY A 31 6.69 -0.85 3.79
CA GLY A 31 6.48 0.59 3.78
C GLY A 31 5.11 0.97 3.23
N ALA A 32 4.72 2.21 3.48
CA ALA A 32 3.48 2.77 3.00
C ALA A 32 3.60 4.29 2.83
N HIS A 33 2.76 4.85 1.98
CA HIS A 33 2.58 6.29 1.85
C HIS A 33 1.13 6.66 1.56
N ILE A 34 0.81 7.94 1.68
CA ILE A 34 -0.51 8.47 1.34
C ILE A 34 -0.56 8.71 -0.17
N LEU A 35 -1.29 7.87 -0.89
CA LEU A 35 -1.42 7.98 -2.35
C LEU A 35 -2.41 9.08 -2.77
N SER A 36 -3.49 9.29 -2.02
CA SER A 36 -4.41 10.37 -2.33
C SER A 36 -5.28 10.77 -1.14
N ILE A 37 -5.73 12.03 -1.14
CA ILE A 37 -6.81 12.52 -0.27
C ILE A 37 -7.76 13.33 -1.15
N GLY A 38 -9.02 12.90 -1.21
CA GLY A 38 -10.01 13.44 -2.13
C GLY A 38 -9.54 13.34 -3.58
N ASN A 39 -9.46 14.48 -4.26
CA ASN A 39 -9.01 14.59 -5.64
C ASN A 39 -7.49 14.87 -5.78
N VAL A 40 -6.79 15.10 -4.67
CA VAL A 40 -5.34 15.34 -4.67
C VAL A 40 -4.63 14.01 -4.64
N LYS A 41 -3.77 13.77 -5.63
CA LYS A 41 -3.03 12.52 -5.78
C LYS A 41 -1.53 12.77 -5.69
N ASP A 42 -0.84 11.88 -5.01
CA ASP A 42 0.62 11.73 -5.04
C ASP A 42 1.03 10.79 -6.20
N GLU A 43 2.32 10.63 -6.41
CA GLU A 43 2.84 9.60 -7.30
C GLU A 43 2.68 8.21 -6.68
N ARG A 44 2.43 7.21 -7.53
CA ARG A 44 2.46 5.80 -7.12
C ARG A 44 3.91 5.36 -6.88
N PHE A 45 4.07 4.31 -6.09
CA PHE A 45 5.36 3.63 -6.03
C PHE A 45 5.80 3.20 -7.43
N PRO A 46 7.08 3.41 -7.79
CA PRO A 46 7.64 2.80 -9.01
C PRO A 46 7.64 1.27 -8.87
N TYR A 47 7.65 0.54 -9.98
CA TYR A 47 7.75 -0.92 -9.93
C TYR A 47 9.01 -1.41 -9.19
N ASN A 48 10.09 -0.68 -9.29
CA ASN A 48 11.34 -0.96 -8.58
C ASN A 48 11.51 -0.02 -7.38
N VAL A 49 10.72 -0.25 -6.33
CA VAL A 49 10.86 0.48 -5.06
C VAL A 49 12.15 0.04 -4.37
N ASP A 50 12.91 1.01 -3.86
CA ASP A 50 14.08 0.74 -3.04
C ASP A 50 13.85 1.00 -1.54
N GLU A 51 14.70 0.45 -0.70
CA GLU A 51 14.61 0.62 0.74
C GLU A 51 14.89 2.07 1.18
N THR A 52 15.62 2.84 0.38
CA THR A 52 15.97 4.23 0.73
C THR A 52 14.75 5.11 0.66
N LEU A 53 13.90 4.90 -0.36
CA LEU A 53 12.61 5.57 -0.47
C LEU A 53 11.72 5.24 0.73
N LEU A 54 11.57 3.95 1.08
CA LEU A 54 10.75 3.54 2.22
C LEU A 54 11.28 4.09 3.55
N SER A 55 12.60 4.11 3.71
CA SER A 55 13.22 4.70 4.89
C SER A 55 12.94 6.18 5.00
N SER A 56 13.04 6.94 3.90
CA SER A 56 12.73 8.37 3.87
C SER A 56 11.27 8.64 4.21
N LEU A 57 10.34 7.88 3.63
CA LEU A 57 8.90 8.00 3.91
C LEU A 57 8.58 7.73 5.38
N SER A 58 9.23 6.73 5.98
CA SER A 58 9.01 6.37 7.39
C SER A 58 9.41 7.45 8.40
N GLN A 59 10.24 8.40 8.00
CA GLN A 59 10.68 9.53 8.83
C GLN A 59 9.79 10.76 8.67
N LYS A 60 8.94 10.80 7.63
CA LYS A 60 8.02 11.91 7.41
C LYS A 60 6.82 11.80 8.33
N HIS A 61 6.37 12.93 8.87
CA HIS A 61 5.13 12.98 9.64
C HIS A 61 3.91 12.64 8.75
N TYR A 62 3.94 13.12 7.51
CA TYR A 62 2.98 12.79 6.47
C TYR A 62 3.73 12.14 5.30
N PRO A 63 3.69 10.81 5.18
CA PRO A 63 4.46 10.10 4.16
C PRO A 63 3.84 10.29 2.77
N THR A 64 4.37 11.26 2.03
CA THR A 64 4.10 11.48 0.60
C THR A 64 5.41 11.43 -0.17
N ILE A 65 5.38 10.95 -1.41
CA ILE A 65 6.57 10.89 -2.29
C ILE A 65 6.98 12.30 -2.66
N LYS A 66 6.03 13.09 -3.19
CA LYS A 66 6.25 14.53 -3.48
C LYS A 66 6.07 15.38 -2.24
N GLU A 67 6.96 16.33 -2.05
CA GLU A 67 6.95 17.20 -0.86
C GLU A 67 5.80 18.22 -0.87
N ASP A 68 5.46 18.74 -2.05
CA ASP A 68 4.45 19.80 -2.22
C ASP A 68 2.99 19.28 -2.21
N VAL A 69 2.80 17.98 -2.31
CA VAL A 69 1.46 17.37 -2.44
C VAL A 69 0.72 17.39 -1.11
N PHE A 70 1.45 17.24 0.02
CA PHE A 70 0.82 17.16 1.31
C PHE A 70 0.08 18.46 1.68
N GLU A 71 0.64 19.64 1.38
CA GLU A 71 -0.02 20.93 1.65
C GLU A 71 -1.40 21.01 0.97
N LYS A 72 -1.51 20.49 -0.26
CA LYS A 72 -2.78 20.44 -1.00
C LYS A 72 -3.75 19.40 -0.41
N MET A 73 -3.22 18.28 0.09
CA MET A 73 -4.02 17.26 0.80
C MET A 73 -4.55 17.81 2.11
N GLU A 74 -3.71 18.49 2.89
CA GLU A 74 -4.10 19.16 4.13
C GLU A 74 -5.19 20.21 3.91
N ALA A 75 -5.03 21.05 2.89
CA ALA A 75 -6.06 22.02 2.52
C ALA A 75 -7.42 21.35 2.18
N THR A 76 -7.37 20.16 1.55
CA THR A 76 -8.58 19.39 1.25
C THR A 76 -9.26 18.86 2.53
N ILE A 77 -8.47 18.38 3.49
CA ILE A 77 -8.97 17.93 4.80
C ILE A 77 -9.61 19.10 5.56
N LEU A 78 -8.87 20.22 5.65
CA LEU A 78 -9.37 21.42 6.36
C LEU A 78 -10.68 21.94 5.77
N LYS A 79 -10.79 21.95 4.43
CA LYS A 79 -12.03 22.35 3.76
C LYS A 79 -13.20 21.42 4.08
N ALA A 80 -12.97 20.10 4.14
CA ALA A 80 -14.00 19.15 4.55
C ALA A 80 -14.43 19.41 6.00
N LYS A 81 -13.47 19.61 6.90
CA LYS A 81 -13.71 19.91 8.31
C LYS A 81 -14.51 21.22 8.52
N GLU A 82 -14.22 22.29 7.77
CA GLU A 82 -14.97 23.53 7.80
C GLU A 82 -16.44 23.33 7.41
N ASN A 83 -16.71 22.36 6.53
CA ASN A 83 -18.05 21.99 6.12
C ASN A 83 -18.71 20.93 7.01
N LEU A 84 -18.08 20.56 8.14
CA LEU A 84 -18.52 19.47 9.03
C LEU A 84 -18.72 18.14 8.27
N ASP A 85 -17.82 17.88 7.33
CA ASP A 85 -17.84 16.72 6.46
C ASP A 85 -16.52 15.95 6.54
N SER A 86 -16.44 14.80 5.89
CA SER A 86 -15.27 13.93 5.81
C SER A 86 -14.78 13.77 4.38
N VAL A 87 -13.50 13.44 4.21
CA VAL A 87 -12.91 13.18 2.90
C VAL A 87 -12.28 11.79 2.90
N GLY A 88 -12.42 11.07 1.79
CA GLY A 88 -11.79 9.78 1.59
C GLY A 88 -10.36 9.91 1.09
N GLY A 89 -9.58 8.85 1.24
CA GLY A 89 -8.21 8.77 0.72
C GLY A 89 -7.77 7.36 0.40
N LYS A 90 -6.57 7.24 -0.16
CA LYS A 90 -5.92 5.98 -0.48
C LYS A 90 -4.54 5.94 0.16
N VAL A 91 -4.20 4.80 0.74
CA VAL A 91 -2.86 4.47 1.21
C VAL A 91 -2.31 3.39 0.29
N GLU A 92 -1.11 3.59 -0.23
CA GLU A 92 -0.37 2.59 -0.98
C GLU A 92 0.70 1.97 -0.10
N CYS A 93 0.78 0.64 -0.13
CA CYS A 93 1.70 -0.14 0.68
C CYS A 93 2.56 -1.02 -0.22
N VAL A 94 3.76 -1.33 0.24
CA VAL A 94 4.66 -2.27 -0.42
C VAL A 94 5.42 -3.11 0.59
N ALA A 95 5.64 -4.38 0.27
CA ALA A 95 6.56 -5.26 0.98
C ALA A 95 7.65 -5.72 0.00
N LEU A 96 8.91 -5.48 0.35
CA LEU A 96 10.09 -5.83 -0.45
C LEU A 96 10.73 -7.11 0.08
N HIS A 97 11.39 -7.85 -0.81
CA HIS A 97 12.17 -9.05 -0.48
C HIS A 97 11.34 -10.17 0.16
N VAL A 98 10.07 -10.26 -0.21
CA VAL A 98 9.23 -11.37 0.24
C VAL A 98 9.69 -12.64 -0.48
N PRO A 99 10.02 -13.74 0.23
CA PRO A 99 10.46 -14.98 -0.40
C PRO A 99 9.42 -15.52 -1.38
N ALA A 100 9.88 -16.08 -2.50
CA ALA A 100 9.02 -16.75 -3.45
C ALA A 100 8.31 -17.94 -2.79
N GLY A 101 7.07 -18.22 -3.22
CA GLY A 101 6.29 -19.37 -2.75
C GLY A 101 5.48 -19.14 -1.47
N ILE A 102 5.45 -17.91 -0.92
CA ILE A 102 4.60 -17.59 0.25
C ILE A 102 3.12 -17.47 -0.12
N GLY A 103 2.81 -17.11 -1.36
CA GLY A 103 1.43 -17.02 -1.83
C GLY A 103 0.94 -18.35 -2.35
N GLU A 104 0.04 -19.04 -1.63
CA GLU A 104 -0.60 -20.23 -2.14
C GLU A 104 -1.73 -19.86 -3.11
N PRO A 105 -1.86 -20.57 -4.27
CA PRO A 105 -2.95 -20.33 -5.19
C PRO A 105 -4.28 -20.88 -4.64
N PHE A 106 -5.40 -20.35 -5.11
CA PHE A 106 -6.78 -20.69 -4.82
C PHE A 106 -7.31 -20.21 -3.48
N PHE A 107 -7.22 -21.01 -2.44
CA PHE A 107 -7.74 -20.69 -1.11
C PHE A 107 -6.58 -20.23 -0.24
N ASP A 108 -6.85 -19.25 0.65
CA ASP A 108 -5.86 -18.74 1.61
C ASP A 108 -4.61 -18.12 0.96
N SER A 109 -4.74 -17.56 -0.25
CA SER A 109 -3.66 -16.80 -0.88
C SER A 109 -3.23 -15.61 -0.01
N LEU A 110 -2.00 -15.13 -0.18
CA LEU A 110 -1.51 -13.97 0.55
C LEU A 110 -2.42 -12.73 0.32
N GLU A 111 -2.93 -12.55 -0.89
CA GLU A 111 -3.90 -11.48 -1.20
C GLU A 111 -5.18 -11.63 -0.38
N SER A 112 -5.70 -12.85 -0.24
CA SER A 112 -6.88 -13.13 0.57
C SER A 112 -6.64 -12.77 2.03
N HIS A 113 -5.50 -13.18 2.60
CA HIS A 113 -5.13 -12.85 3.98
C HIS A 113 -4.92 -11.34 4.17
N LEU A 114 -4.18 -10.68 3.29
CA LEU A 114 -3.97 -9.23 3.35
C LEU A 114 -5.30 -8.48 3.22
N SER A 115 -6.15 -8.85 2.27
CA SER A 115 -7.47 -8.24 2.10
C SER A 115 -8.34 -8.40 3.35
N SER A 116 -8.38 -9.59 3.92
CA SER A 116 -9.11 -9.85 5.16
C SER A 116 -8.63 -8.96 6.32
N LEU A 117 -7.30 -8.81 6.47
CA LEU A 117 -6.72 -7.93 7.48
C LEU A 117 -7.02 -6.45 7.19
N MET A 118 -6.91 -6.02 5.94
CA MET A 118 -7.21 -4.63 5.56
C MET A 118 -8.67 -4.28 5.83
N PHE A 119 -9.63 -5.15 5.47
CA PHE A 119 -11.05 -4.92 5.78
C PHE A 119 -11.38 -5.00 7.26
N SER A 120 -10.50 -5.54 8.12
CA SER A 120 -10.66 -5.46 9.57
C SER A 120 -10.36 -4.06 10.13
N ILE A 121 -9.62 -3.24 9.38
CA ILE A 121 -9.37 -1.84 9.74
C ILE A 121 -10.67 -1.05 9.52
N PRO A 122 -11.16 -0.32 10.52
CA PRO A 122 -12.38 0.47 10.38
C PRO A 122 -12.27 1.48 9.23
N ALA A 123 -13.33 1.63 8.46
CA ALA A 123 -13.47 2.53 7.31
C ALA A 123 -12.75 2.12 6.02
N VAL A 124 -11.94 1.08 5.98
CA VAL A 124 -11.45 0.51 4.71
C VAL A 124 -12.63 -0.01 3.90
N LYS A 125 -12.73 0.39 2.63
CA LYS A 125 -13.85 0.08 1.72
C LYS A 125 -13.43 -0.64 0.46
N SER A 126 -12.17 -0.55 0.06
CA SER A 126 -11.62 -1.33 -1.04
C SER A 126 -10.16 -1.66 -0.78
N VAL A 127 -9.71 -2.75 -1.37
CA VAL A 127 -8.32 -3.18 -1.43
C VAL A 127 -8.06 -3.62 -2.86
N SER A 128 -6.94 -3.22 -3.43
CA SER A 128 -6.49 -3.64 -4.75
C SER A 128 -5.01 -3.98 -4.72
N PHE A 129 -4.57 -4.88 -5.59
CA PHE A 129 -3.18 -5.29 -5.74
C PHE A 129 -2.66 -4.81 -7.10
N GLY A 130 -1.41 -4.33 -7.13
CA GLY A 130 -0.79 -3.81 -8.34
C GLY A 130 -1.64 -2.74 -9.02
N ASP A 131 -1.91 -2.92 -10.29
CA ASP A 131 -2.77 -2.06 -11.10
C ASP A 131 -4.23 -2.50 -11.13
N GLY A 132 -4.68 -3.28 -10.14
CA GLY A 132 -6.00 -3.88 -10.11
C GLY A 132 -7.18 -2.92 -10.35
N GLU A 133 -7.02 -1.63 -10.02
CA GLU A 133 -8.02 -0.60 -10.31
C GLU A 133 -8.09 -0.20 -11.80
N MET A 134 -7.05 -0.52 -12.59
CA MET A 134 -6.91 -0.12 -14.00
C MET A 134 -6.81 -1.31 -14.94
N ILE A 135 -6.72 -2.52 -14.41
CA ILE A 135 -6.47 -3.73 -15.20
C ILE A 135 -7.61 -4.04 -16.18
N ASP A 136 -8.82 -3.58 -15.87
CA ASP A 136 -10.00 -3.67 -16.75
C ASP A 136 -9.89 -2.82 -18.03
N GLN A 137 -8.98 -1.86 -18.04
CA GLN A 137 -8.70 -0.97 -19.17
C GLN A 137 -7.48 -1.40 -19.98
N MET A 138 -6.79 -2.47 -19.56
CA MET A 138 -5.58 -2.98 -20.18
C MET A 138 -5.88 -4.18 -21.06
N LEU A 139 -5.14 -4.30 -22.16
CA LEU A 139 -5.09 -5.56 -22.90
C LEU A 139 -4.28 -6.60 -22.08
N GLY A 140 -4.59 -7.88 -22.23
CA GLY A 140 -3.88 -8.93 -21.52
C GLY A 140 -2.37 -8.96 -21.79
N SER A 141 -1.94 -8.52 -22.98
CA SER A 141 -0.52 -8.35 -23.32
C SER A 141 0.15 -7.17 -22.62
N GLU A 142 -0.62 -6.14 -22.25
CA GLU A 142 -0.13 -4.98 -21.51
C GLU A 142 -0.06 -5.26 -20.02
N ALA A 143 -1.05 -5.99 -19.49
CA ALA A 143 -1.12 -6.39 -18.08
C ALA A 143 -0.17 -7.56 -17.73
N ASN A 144 0.54 -8.11 -18.71
CA ASN A 144 1.42 -9.25 -18.49
C ASN A 144 2.78 -8.80 -17.94
N ASP A 145 3.13 -9.32 -16.77
CA ASP A 145 4.44 -9.12 -16.14
C ASP A 145 5.45 -10.13 -16.73
N CYS A 146 6.15 -9.76 -17.80
CA CYS A 146 7.09 -10.64 -18.48
C CYS A 146 8.30 -10.96 -17.60
N TYR A 147 8.68 -12.24 -17.54
CA TYR A 147 9.87 -12.69 -16.83
C TYR A 147 11.13 -12.48 -17.65
N TYR A 148 12.22 -12.12 -16.98
CA TYR A 148 13.57 -12.06 -17.56
C TYR A 148 14.60 -12.50 -16.50
N TYR A 149 15.80 -12.84 -16.95
CA TYR A 149 16.94 -13.07 -16.07
C TYR A 149 17.72 -11.77 -15.92
N ASP A 150 18.02 -11.39 -14.68
CA ASP A 150 18.92 -10.27 -14.42
C ASP A 150 20.40 -10.65 -14.64
N GLU A 151 21.32 -9.70 -14.44
CA GLU A 151 22.76 -9.90 -14.62
C GLU A 151 23.35 -10.97 -13.68
N ASN A 152 22.68 -11.28 -12.58
CA ASN A 152 23.08 -12.30 -11.62
C ASN A 152 22.47 -13.68 -11.94
N GLY A 153 21.60 -13.76 -12.94
CA GLY A 153 20.86 -14.97 -13.29
C GLY A 153 19.59 -15.17 -12.45
N ASP A 154 19.18 -14.17 -11.66
CA ASP A 154 17.94 -14.21 -10.91
C ASP A 154 16.75 -13.89 -11.82
N VAL A 155 15.65 -14.61 -11.64
CA VAL A 155 14.40 -14.35 -12.38
C VAL A 155 13.75 -13.10 -11.82
N LYS A 156 13.47 -12.13 -12.69
CA LYS A 156 12.78 -10.88 -12.39
C LYS A 156 11.58 -10.68 -13.33
N THR A 157 10.72 -9.75 -13.00
CA THR A 157 9.64 -9.28 -13.89
C THR A 157 9.93 -7.89 -14.39
N SER A 158 9.51 -7.60 -15.63
CA SER A 158 9.69 -6.28 -16.27
C SER A 158 8.76 -5.21 -15.70
N SER A 159 7.67 -5.63 -15.05
CA SER A 159 6.62 -4.81 -14.47
C SER A 159 6.03 -5.51 -13.25
N ASN A 160 5.07 -4.90 -12.59
CA ASN A 160 4.37 -5.48 -11.44
C ASN A 160 2.87 -5.10 -11.48
N HIS A 161 2.24 -5.28 -12.64
CA HIS A 161 0.81 -4.98 -12.83
C HIS A 161 -0.08 -5.80 -11.91
N ASN A 162 0.31 -7.05 -11.62
CA ASN A 162 -0.41 -7.93 -10.71
C ASN A 162 -0.16 -7.63 -9.23
N GLY A 163 0.89 -6.87 -8.89
CA GLY A 163 1.19 -6.46 -7.52
C GLY A 163 1.71 -7.56 -6.59
N VAL A 164 1.96 -8.77 -7.09
CA VAL A 164 2.23 -9.97 -6.29
C VAL A 164 3.45 -10.75 -6.77
N LEU A 165 4.21 -10.23 -7.74
CA LEU A 165 5.26 -11.00 -8.40
C LEU A 165 6.64 -10.79 -7.79
N GLN A 166 7.30 -11.91 -7.53
CA GLN A 166 8.74 -12.06 -7.25
C GLN A 166 9.33 -11.21 -6.12
N GLY A 167 8.69 -11.27 -4.96
CA GLY A 167 9.27 -10.72 -3.74
C GLY A 167 8.90 -9.27 -3.43
N ASN A 168 8.22 -8.57 -4.35
CA ASN A 168 7.69 -7.23 -4.10
C ASN A 168 6.18 -7.23 -4.21
N TYR A 169 5.51 -7.20 -3.05
CA TYR A 169 4.05 -7.09 -2.98
C TYR A 169 3.66 -5.63 -2.86
N GLN A 170 2.80 -5.17 -3.77
CA GLN A 170 2.27 -3.81 -3.78
C GLN A 170 0.74 -3.83 -3.75
N TRP A 171 0.14 -3.08 -2.83
CA TRP A 171 -1.31 -2.98 -2.71
C TRP A 171 -1.76 -1.61 -2.26
N ASN A 172 -3.01 -1.28 -2.58
CA ASN A 172 -3.68 -0.04 -2.22
C ASN A 172 -4.89 -0.33 -1.35
N ALA A 173 -5.08 0.44 -0.30
CA ALA A 173 -6.29 0.44 0.50
C ALA A 173 -6.97 1.81 0.44
N CYS A 174 -8.28 1.83 0.16
CA CYS A 174 -9.09 3.03 0.25
C CYS A 174 -9.73 3.14 1.61
N GLU A 175 -9.54 4.26 2.26
CA GLU A 175 -10.07 4.57 3.58
C GLU A 175 -10.90 5.86 3.54
N LEU A 176 -11.95 5.92 4.35
CA LEU A 176 -12.71 7.14 4.58
C LEU A 176 -12.15 7.84 5.83
N TYR A 177 -11.61 9.02 5.64
CA TYR A 177 -11.20 9.88 6.74
C TYR A 177 -12.41 10.66 7.27
N SER A 178 -12.83 10.36 8.50
CA SER A 178 -13.77 11.13 9.28
C SER A 178 -13.14 11.47 10.62
N ASP A 179 -13.30 12.71 11.04
CA ASP A 179 -12.94 13.14 12.40
C ASP A 179 -13.71 12.38 13.48
#